data_6d578b8ed40ee8c2dff7993abea844f4
#
_entry.id   6d578b8ed40ee8c2dff7993abea844f4
#
_cell.length_a   1.000
_cell.length_b   1.000
_cell.length_c   1.000
_cell.angle_alpha   90.00
_cell.angle_beta   90.00
_cell.angle_gamma   90.00
#
_symmetry.space_group_name_H-M   'P 1'
#
loop_
_entity.id
_entity.type
_entity.pdbx_description
1 polymer ?
#
loop_
_entity_poly.entity_id
_entity_poly.type
_entity_poly.pdbx_seq_one_letter_code
_entity_poly.pdbx_strand_id
1 'polypeptide(L)'
;MKIYLTALIKSKADRTEEMKGYLLELLAASTQETACLQYELHQSTEDESQFIFHETWASEEGLDLHNVQPHIQHFSQQAGPIMEGPVKIIKTTKIR
;
A
#
# COMPACT_ATOMS: atom_id res chain seq x y z
N MET A 1 9.73 -17.99 -2.91
CA MET A 1 10.64 -16.84 -2.73
C MET A 1 9.85 -15.62 -2.28
N LYS A 2 10.26 -15.01 -1.19
CA LYS A 2 9.59 -13.83 -0.65
C LYS A 2 9.79 -12.63 -1.56
N ILE A 3 8.75 -11.80 -1.65
CA ILE A 3 8.79 -10.53 -2.37
C ILE A 3 8.71 -9.41 -1.35
N TYR A 4 9.65 -8.49 -1.40
CA TYR A 4 9.64 -7.27 -0.59
C TYR A 4 9.16 -6.13 -1.48
N LEU A 5 8.23 -5.33 -0.97
CA LEU A 5 7.61 -4.28 -1.77
C LEU A 5 7.48 -3.00 -0.94
N THR A 6 7.83 -1.89 -1.57
CA THR A 6 7.60 -0.56 -1.00
C THR A 6 6.66 0.18 -1.93
N ALA A 7 5.56 0.70 -1.39
CA ALA A 7 4.61 1.50 -2.16
C ALA A 7 4.59 2.93 -1.62
N LEU A 8 4.73 3.90 -2.53
CA LEU A 8 4.70 5.31 -2.20
C LEU A 8 3.37 5.89 -2.68
N ILE A 9 2.59 6.43 -1.76
CA ILE A 9 1.28 7.01 -2.05
C ILE A 9 1.27 8.44 -1.55
N LYS A 10 0.95 9.40 -2.43
CA LYS A 10 0.86 10.78 -2.05
C LYS A 10 -0.57 11.29 -2.23
N SER A 11 -1.11 11.92 -1.19
CA SER A 11 -2.42 12.53 -1.25
C SER A 11 -2.32 13.99 -1.70
N LYS A 12 -3.42 14.53 -2.18
CA LYS A 12 -3.55 15.99 -2.29
C LYS A 12 -3.42 16.61 -0.91
N ALA A 13 -2.85 17.81 -0.84
CA ALA A 13 -2.47 18.44 0.42
C ALA A 13 -3.63 18.59 1.42
N ASP A 14 -4.83 18.84 0.93
CA ASP A 14 -6.02 19.06 1.76
C ASP A 14 -6.83 17.79 2.02
N ARG A 15 -6.33 16.63 1.58
CA ARG A 15 -7.05 15.35 1.69
C ARG A 15 -6.23 14.28 2.43
N THR A 16 -5.26 14.70 3.22
CA THR A 16 -4.32 13.79 3.89
C THR A 16 -5.00 12.86 4.90
N GLU A 17 -5.91 13.41 5.72
CA GLU A 17 -6.59 12.59 6.73
C GLU A 17 -7.56 11.58 6.08
N GLU A 18 -8.20 11.98 5.00
CA GLU A 18 -9.07 11.07 4.25
C GLU A 18 -8.27 9.93 3.64
N MET A 19 -7.12 10.25 3.03
CA MET A 19 -6.22 9.24 2.49
C MET A 19 -5.76 8.27 3.57
N LYS A 20 -5.37 8.79 4.73
CA LYS A 20 -4.94 7.94 5.85
C LYS A 20 -6.02 6.93 6.22
N GLY A 21 -7.28 7.36 6.27
CA GLY A 21 -8.41 6.46 6.56
C GLY A 21 -8.53 5.33 5.54
N TYR A 22 -8.42 5.64 4.26
CA TYR A 22 -8.48 4.64 3.19
C TYR A 22 -7.31 3.66 3.26
N LEU A 23 -6.11 4.17 3.57
CA LEU A 23 -4.92 3.32 3.69
C LEU A 23 -5.01 2.39 4.89
N LEU A 24 -5.60 2.84 6.00
CA LEU A 24 -5.81 2.00 7.18
C LEU A 24 -6.83 0.89 6.89
N GLU A 25 -7.88 1.18 6.14
CA GLU A 25 -8.83 0.15 5.70
C GLU A 25 -8.15 -0.89 4.82
N LEU A 26 -7.32 -0.44 3.88
CA LEU A 26 -6.59 -1.33 2.99
C LEU A 26 -5.63 -2.23 3.79
N LEU A 27 -4.94 -1.66 4.77
CA LEU A 27 -4.04 -2.42 5.64
C LEU A 27 -4.80 -3.51 6.40
N ALA A 28 -5.94 -3.17 6.97
CA ALA A 28 -6.74 -4.13 7.74
C ALA A 28 -7.18 -5.32 6.88
N ALA A 29 -7.61 -5.06 5.66
CA ALA A 29 -8.04 -6.12 4.74
C ALA A 29 -6.84 -6.92 4.21
N SER A 30 -5.75 -6.25 3.86
CA SER A 30 -4.57 -6.90 3.27
C SER A 30 -3.87 -7.83 4.26
N THR A 31 -3.85 -7.47 5.55
CA THR A 31 -3.21 -8.32 6.57
C THR A 31 -3.95 -9.63 6.79
N GLN A 32 -5.19 -9.75 6.33
CA GLN A 32 -5.95 -11.01 6.40
C GLN A 32 -5.60 -11.98 5.27
N GLU A 33 -4.88 -11.54 4.25
CA GLU A 33 -4.49 -12.42 3.15
C GLU A 33 -3.41 -13.39 3.61
N THR A 34 -3.57 -14.66 3.26
CA THR A 34 -2.66 -15.74 3.71
C THR A 34 -1.21 -15.48 3.33
N ALA A 35 -0.98 -14.93 2.14
CA ALA A 35 0.38 -14.69 1.64
C ALA A 35 1.00 -13.42 2.19
N CYS A 36 0.24 -12.61 2.93
CA CYS A 36 0.75 -11.37 3.50
C CYS A 36 1.55 -11.66 4.77
N LEU A 37 2.85 -11.47 4.71
CA LEU A 37 3.75 -11.72 5.85
C LEU A 37 4.01 -10.45 6.65
N GLN A 38 4.00 -9.29 5.98
CA GLN A 38 4.21 -8.00 6.60
C GLN A 38 3.48 -6.93 5.77
N TYR A 39 2.85 -6.00 6.46
CA TYR A 39 2.16 -4.89 5.79
C TYR A 39 2.11 -3.73 6.78
N GLU A 40 3.04 -2.78 6.64
CA GLU A 40 3.18 -1.65 7.55
C GLU A 40 2.94 -0.35 6.81
N LEU A 41 2.20 0.55 7.44
CA LEU A 41 1.91 1.87 6.90
C LEU A 41 2.72 2.92 7.67
N HIS A 42 3.47 3.72 6.94
CA HIS A 42 4.25 4.81 7.48
C HIS A 42 3.85 6.13 6.83
N GLN A 43 4.04 7.21 7.56
CA GLN A 43 3.80 8.57 7.06
C GLN A 43 5.11 9.35 7.19
N SER A 44 5.46 10.11 6.15
CA SER A 44 6.68 10.91 6.17
C SER A 44 6.62 11.95 7.31
N THR A 45 7.73 12.13 8.01
CA THR A 45 7.85 13.17 9.03
C THR A 45 8.06 14.55 8.44
N GLU A 46 8.44 14.62 7.16
CA GLU A 46 8.74 15.88 6.48
C GLU A 46 7.62 16.35 5.57
N ASP A 47 6.79 15.41 5.09
CA ASP A 47 5.66 15.69 4.21
C ASP A 47 4.48 14.80 4.63
N GLU A 48 3.54 15.36 5.37
CA GLU A 48 2.41 14.59 5.91
C GLU A 48 1.48 14.02 4.84
N SER A 49 1.58 14.49 3.58
CA SER A 49 0.80 13.94 2.48
C SER A 49 1.45 12.69 1.85
N GLN A 50 2.66 12.35 2.26
CA GLN A 50 3.41 11.20 1.74
C GLN A 50 3.26 10.00 2.67
N PHE A 51 2.70 8.92 2.14
CA PHE A 51 2.55 7.65 2.86
C PHE A 51 3.37 6.56 2.18
N ILE A 52 3.80 5.59 2.98
CA ILE A 52 4.67 4.51 2.51
C ILE A 52 4.15 3.21 3.11
N PHE A 53 3.89 2.20 2.24
CA PHE A 53 3.72 0.84 2.71
C PHE A 53 5.03 0.09 2.59
N HIS A 54 5.36 -0.67 3.63
CA HIS A 54 6.41 -1.69 3.59
C HIS A 54 5.73 -3.04 3.68
N GLU A 55 5.90 -3.85 2.63
CA GLU A 55 5.18 -5.11 2.49
C GLU A 55 6.14 -6.27 2.25
N THR A 56 5.78 -7.43 2.78
CA THR A 56 6.48 -8.68 2.47
C THR A 56 5.43 -9.72 2.11
N TRP A 57 5.59 -10.35 0.96
CA TRP A 57 4.68 -11.37 0.46
C TRP A 57 5.40 -12.71 0.37
N ALA A 58 4.68 -13.79 0.66
CA ALA A 58 5.25 -15.13 0.70
C ALA A 58 5.75 -15.59 -0.66
N SER A 59 5.11 -15.11 -1.75
CA SER A 59 5.41 -15.52 -3.11
C SER A 59 4.92 -14.50 -4.13
N GLU A 60 5.38 -14.62 -5.36
CA GLU A 60 4.89 -13.82 -6.48
C GLU A 60 3.39 -14.09 -6.73
N GLU A 61 2.97 -15.35 -6.62
CA GLU A 61 1.57 -15.73 -6.78
C GLU A 61 0.69 -15.07 -5.73
N GLY A 62 1.18 -14.99 -4.49
CA GLY A 62 0.46 -14.34 -3.41
C GLY A 62 0.30 -12.84 -3.63
N LEU A 63 1.31 -12.19 -4.16
CA LEU A 63 1.24 -10.77 -4.52
C LEU A 63 0.27 -10.55 -5.70
N ASP A 64 0.32 -11.42 -6.71
CA ASP A 64 -0.60 -11.34 -7.84
C ASP A 64 -2.05 -11.47 -7.37
N LEU A 65 -2.32 -12.38 -6.44
CA LEU A 65 -3.64 -12.56 -5.87
C LEU A 65 -4.09 -11.31 -5.09
N HIS A 66 -3.17 -10.69 -4.34
CA HIS A 66 -3.43 -9.44 -3.64
C HIS A 66 -3.91 -8.34 -4.60
N ASN A 67 -3.25 -8.23 -5.74
CA ASN A 67 -3.52 -7.15 -6.70
C ASN A 67 -4.91 -7.26 -7.35
N VAL A 68 -5.58 -8.41 -7.27
CA VAL A 68 -6.92 -8.60 -7.83
C VAL A 68 -8.01 -8.69 -6.76
N GLN A 69 -7.66 -8.47 -5.49
CA GLN A 69 -8.63 -8.51 -4.41
C GLN A 69 -9.62 -7.35 -4.47
N PRO A 70 -10.88 -7.55 -4.03
CA PRO A 70 -11.87 -6.48 -4.01
C PRO A 70 -11.42 -5.26 -3.21
N HIS A 71 -10.66 -5.45 -2.13
CA HIS A 71 -10.21 -4.32 -1.30
C HIS A 71 -9.18 -3.44 -2.02
N ILE A 72 -8.42 -3.98 -2.96
CA ILE A 72 -7.52 -3.18 -3.79
C ILE A 72 -8.34 -2.31 -4.76
N GLN A 73 -9.34 -2.90 -5.40
CA GLN A 73 -10.21 -2.16 -6.33
C GLN A 73 -10.99 -1.07 -5.61
N HIS A 74 -11.51 -1.40 -4.44
CA HIS A 74 -12.25 -0.45 -3.61
C HIS A 74 -11.35 0.73 -3.20
N PHE A 75 -10.14 0.44 -2.75
CA PHE A 75 -9.17 1.46 -2.42
C PHE A 75 -8.87 2.36 -3.62
N SER A 76 -8.64 1.78 -4.80
CA SER A 76 -8.34 2.54 -6.01
C SER A 76 -9.47 3.50 -6.38
N GLN A 77 -10.72 3.05 -6.22
CA GLN A 77 -11.89 3.88 -6.51
C GLN A 77 -12.02 5.04 -5.53
N GLN A 78 -11.80 4.78 -4.24
CA GLN A 78 -11.92 5.81 -3.21
C GLN A 78 -10.75 6.79 -3.23
N ALA A 79 -9.53 6.26 -3.32
CA ALA A 79 -8.33 7.05 -3.17
C ALA A 79 -7.88 7.73 -4.46
N GLY A 80 -8.23 7.18 -5.63
CA GLY A 80 -7.82 7.73 -6.91
C GLY A 80 -8.08 9.24 -7.04
N PRO A 81 -9.29 9.73 -6.74
CA PRO A 81 -9.61 11.16 -6.88
C PRO A 81 -8.81 12.08 -5.96
N ILE A 82 -8.25 11.55 -4.87
CA ILE A 82 -7.51 12.36 -3.89
C ILE A 82 -6.01 12.08 -3.91
N MET A 83 -5.54 11.30 -4.87
CA MET A 83 -4.10 11.07 -5.06
C MET A 83 -3.44 12.22 -5.80
N GLU A 84 -2.21 12.52 -5.40
CA GLU A 84 -1.31 13.40 -6.12
C GLU A 84 -0.35 12.52 -6.93
N GLY A 85 -0.75 12.21 -8.17
CA GLY A 85 -0.01 11.33 -9.04
C GLY A 85 -0.25 9.84 -8.74
N PRO A 86 0.35 8.96 -9.54
CA PRO A 86 0.14 7.52 -9.40
C PRO A 86 0.91 6.93 -8.22
N VAL A 87 0.44 5.79 -7.71
CA VAL A 87 1.18 5.01 -6.72
C VAL A 87 2.48 4.53 -7.37
N LYS A 88 3.59 4.71 -6.65
CA LYS A 88 4.89 4.21 -7.09
C LYS A 88 5.22 2.95 -6.32
N ILE A 89 5.46 1.86 -7.04
CA ILE A 89 5.72 0.56 -6.45
C ILE A 89 7.14 0.12 -6.78
N ILE A 90 7.89 -0.28 -5.75
CA ILE A 90 9.25 -0.76 -5.89
C ILE A 90 9.31 -2.16 -5.30
N LYS A 91 9.52 -3.17 -6.16
CA LYS A 91 9.73 -4.55 -5.72
C LYS A 91 11.22 -4.78 -5.56
N THR A 92 11.59 -5.45 -4.46
CA THR A 92 13.00 -5.68 -4.14
C THR A 92 13.20 -7.11 -3.65
N THR A 93 14.46 -7.54 -3.68
CA THR A 93 14.89 -8.73 -2.96
C THR A 93 15.77 -8.27 -1.80
N LYS A 94 15.65 -8.95 -0.67
CA LYS A 94 16.47 -8.61 0.50
C LYS A 94 17.90 -9.07 0.24
N ILE A 95 18.85 -8.14 0.32
CA ILE A 95 20.26 -8.46 0.16
C ILE A 95 20.83 -8.96 1.49
N ARG A 96 20.32 -8.40 2.59
CA ARG A 96 20.90 -8.73 3.89
C ARG A 96 19.87 -8.70 5.02
#